data_7b7cdd3de70cce39e569fca39afab7d5
#
_entry.id   7b7cdd3de70cce39e569fca39afab7d5
#
_cell.length_a   1.000
_cell.length_b   1.000
_cell.length_c   1.000
_cell.angle_alpha   90.00
_cell.angle_beta   90.00
_cell.angle_gamma   90.00
#
_symmetry.space_group_name_H-M   'P 1'
#
loop_
_entity.id
_entity.type
_entity.pdbx_description
1 polymer ?
#
loop_
_entity_poly.entity_id
_entity_poly.type
_entity_poly.pdbx_seq_one_letter_code
_entity_poly.pdbx_strand_id
1 'polypeptide(L)'
;MEQYEHIILPEQVRTAIEFSPRTSGGGKPQIPKRDRAEHAARLERLFEDARTRNEKIQKDMLAVSLPARTGTYLEFAGAPASELLTKSLEDQKSGIRLLNIRTKLTAKNEEQTFATVYVPHGEESKFISKLNQYANEDTQFGKPKNDNLFRSIESVNIALLQSLWTDSINEFPTEKTDWYEIWIRTNESDTIEEQHKSFIDTLNALHIQYKEDSILTFPERSVFLVYANIEALSLLLQSSDQMAEIRGAQILTGFLFKECRSEQQEWVEDLQNRVNFSPNEKSVVCVLDTGVNNGHPLLSEIIKDEHCGSVVGEGSADRAGHGTCMCGTTIYGDLRNCIANNNPVIIDNHIASIKLFPYKSLNRKDAWGYLTKQAVAVSDVMFPRKNICYCMAITAEDCEKGKPSSWSGSIDSITYNEGNDTCWRN
;
A
#
# COMPACT_ATOMS: atom_id res chain seq x y z
N MET A 1 -21.62 22.89 -29.19
CA MET A 1 -20.54 22.28 -28.41
C MET A 1 -19.33 23.15 -28.61
N GLU A 2 -18.86 23.80 -27.56
CA GLU A 2 -17.59 24.52 -27.60
C GLU A 2 -16.47 23.49 -27.74
N GLN A 3 -15.71 23.62 -28.81
CA GLN A 3 -14.57 22.75 -29.08
C GLN A 3 -13.37 23.37 -28.34
N TYR A 4 -12.93 22.73 -27.27
CA TYR A 4 -11.72 23.17 -26.54
C TYR A 4 -10.49 22.78 -27.33
N GLU A 5 -9.54 23.74 -27.52
CA GLU A 5 -8.28 23.47 -28.17
C GLU A 5 -7.35 22.66 -27.26
N HIS A 6 -6.68 21.66 -27.84
CA HIS A 6 -5.67 20.89 -27.10
C HIS A 6 -4.42 21.75 -26.84
N ILE A 7 -3.96 21.76 -25.59
CA ILE A 7 -2.71 22.41 -25.22
C ILE A 7 -1.56 21.50 -25.63
N ILE A 8 -0.82 21.89 -26.65
CA ILE A 8 0.43 21.22 -27.07
C ILE A 8 1.60 21.94 -26.43
N LEU A 9 2.29 21.25 -25.52
CA LEU A 9 3.50 21.77 -24.87
C LEU A 9 4.73 21.32 -25.68
N PRO A 10 5.39 22.25 -26.43
CA PRO A 10 6.63 21.94 -27.16
C PRO A 10 7.74 21.49 -26.21
N GLU A 11 8.63 20.63 -26.67
CA GLU A 11 9.71 20.06 -25.86
C GLU A 11 10.64 21.12 -25.24
N GLN A 12 10.81 22.26 -25.95
CA GLN A 12 11.64 23.38 -25.51
C GLN A 12 11.12 24.11 -24.27
N VAL A 13 9.84 23.96 -23.94
CA VAL A 13 9.22 24.57 -22.73
C VAL A 13 8.99 23.59 -21.58
N ARG A 14 9.53 22.37 -21.73
CA ARG A 14 9.47 21.37 -20.66
C ARG A 14 10.52 21.66 -19.60
N THR A 15 10.09 21.82 -18.38
CA THR A 15 10.99 21.85 -17.22
C THR A 15 10.72 20.60 -16.39
N ALA A 16 11.74 19.81 -16.16
CA ALA A 16 11.65 18.70 -15.21
C ALA A 16 11.58 19.28 -13.80
N ILE A 17 10.46 19.10 -13.15
CA ILE A 17 10.24 19.47 -11.75
C ILE A 17 10.15 18.17 -10.97
N GLU A 18 10.90 18.08 -9.86
CA GLU A 18 10.71 16.96 -8.93
C GLU A 18 9.26 16.91 -8.46
N PHE A 19 8.67 15.72 -8.52
CA PHE A 19 7.31 15.52 -8.02
C PHE A 19 7.31 15.74 -6.52
N SER A 20 6.66 16.81 -6.10
CA SER A 20 6.28 16.98 -4.71
C SER A 20 4.81 16.55 -4.59
N PRO A 21 4.48 15.49 -3.83
CA PRO A 21 3.09 15.13 -3.61
C PRO A 21 2.36 16.35 -3.05
N ARG A 22 1.34 16.82 -3.77
CA ARG A 22 0.46 17.83 -3.21
C ARG A 22 -0.28 17.15 -2.08
N THR A 23 -0.04 17.59 -0.84
CA THR A 23 -1.01 17.34 0.22
C THR A 23 -2.34 17.85 -0.28
N SER A 24 -3.35 16.99 -0.24
CA SER A 24 -4.68 17.23 -0.78
C SER A 24 -5.23 18.58 -0.29
N GLY A 25 -5.41 19.51 -1.23
CA GLY A 25 -5.93 20.83 -0.97
C GLY A 25 -4.87 21.83 -0.50
N GLY A 26 -4.53 22.82 -1.33
CA GLY A 26 -3.53 23.87 -1.12
C GLY A 26 -3.75 24.80 0.09
N GLY A 27 -4.09 24.25 1.25
CA GLY A 27 -4.08 24.91 2.55
C GLY A 27 -2.72 24.70 3.22
N LYS A 28 -2.29 25.68 4.00
CA LYS A 28 -1.18 25.50 4.95
C LYS A 28 -1.52 24.31 5.85
N PRO A 29 -0.50 23.47 6.23
CA PRO A 29 -0.74 22.35 7.13
C PRO A 29 -1.56 22.81 8.33
N GLN A 30 -2.66 22.12 8.60
CA GLN A 30 -3.49 22.43 9.77
C GLN A 30 -2.80 21.89 11.01
N ILE A 31 -1.92 22.70 11.58
CA ILE A 31 -1.24 22.37 12.84
C ILE A 31 -2.11 22.92 13.99
N PRO A 32 -2.48 22.10 14.98
CA PRO A 32 -3.35 22.52 16.06
C PRO A 32 -2.76 23.72 16.83
N LYS A 33 -3.59 24.62 17.29
CA LYS A 33 -3.18 25.63 18.27
C LYS A 33 -3.11 24.96 19.65
N ARG A 34 -2.04 25.24 20.39
CA ARG A 34 -1.79 24.61 21.71
C ARG A 34 -1.33 25.66 22.71
N ASP A 35 -1.65 25.46 23.98
CA ASP A 35 -0.90 26.11 25.05
C ASP A 35 0.53 25.57 25.08
N ARG A 36 1.50 26.44 24.89
CA ARG A 36 2.91 26.09 24.73
C ARG A 36 3.47 25.39 25.98
N ALA A 37 3.21 25.98 27.17
CA ALA A 37 3.79 25.50 28.41
C ALA A 37 3.20 24.15 28.84
N GLU A 38 1.89 24.04 28.79
CA GLU A 38 1.17 22.79 29.11
C GLU A 38 1.53 21.67 28.13
N HIS A 39 1.57 21.99 26.83
CA HIS A 39 1.88 21.03 25.79
C HIS A 39 3.33 20.54 25.90
N ALA A 40 4.31 21.43 26.12
CA ALA A 40 5.71 21.05 26.30
C ALA A 40 5.88 20.16 27.53
N ALA A 41 5.30 20.52 28.68
CA ALA A 41 5.36 19.72 29.91
C ALA A 41 4.70 18.33 29.74
N ARG A 42 3.64 18.24 28.92
CA ARG A 42 3.01 16.95 28.58
C ARG A 42 3.92 16.08 27.73
N LEU A 43 4.52 16.63 26.67
CA LEU A 43 5.45 15.88 25.82
C LEU A 43 6.70 15.44 26.58
N GLU A 44 7.26 16.29 27.45
CA GLU A 44 8.41 15.94 28.29
C GLU A 44 8.13 14.71 29.15
N ARG A 45 6.96 14.65 29.80
CA ARG A 45 6.54 13.48 30.58
C ARG A 45 6.42 12.22 29.69
N LEU A 46 5.85 12.34 28.49
CA LEU A 46 5.71 11.21 27.57
C LEU A 46 7.07 10.69 27.08
N PHE A 47 8.04 11.58 26.82
CA PHE A 47 9.40 11.16 26.48
C PHE A 47 10.09 10.45 27.64
N GLU A 48 9.93 10.96 28.87
CA GLU A 48 10.52 10.35 30.08
C GLU A 48 9.89 8.98 30.35
N ASP A 49 8.58 8.85 30.21
CA ASP A 49 7.88 7.57 30.34
C ASP A 49 8.37 6.56 29.28
N ALA A 50 8.56 6.99 28.05
CA ALA A 50 9.07 6.12 26.98
C ALA A 50 10.51 5.67 27.27
N ARG A 51 11.37 6.58 27.76
CA ARG A 51 12.75 6.29 28.17
C ARG A 51 12.78 5.27 29.30
N THR A 52 12.03 5.50 30.36
CA THR A 52 11.96 4.60 31.53
C THR A 52 11.49 3.20 31.13
N ARG A 53 10.50 3.10 30.26
CA ARG A 53 10.03 1.81 29.75
C ARG A 53 11.09 1.11 28.91
N ASN A 54 11.82 1.84 28.05
CA ASN A 54 12.90 1.27 27.24
C ASN A 54 14.03 0.74 28.13
N GLU A 55 14.47 1.49 29.13
CA GLU A 55 15.49 1.06 30.08
C GLU A 55 15.06 -0.20 30.86
N LYS A 56 13.78 -0.29 31.22
CA LYS A 56 13.23 -1.49 31.86
C LYS A 56 13.28 -2.69 30.92
N ILE A 57 12.83 -2.55 29.65
CA ILE A 57 12.88 -3.61 28.65
C ILE A 57 14.32 -4.12 28.49
N GLN A 58 15.30 -3.22 28.34
CA GLN A 58 16.71 -3.60 28.23
C GLN A 58 17.20 -4.40 29.43
N LYS A 59 16.88 -3.95 30.64
CA LYS A 59 17.25 -4.67 31.89
C LYS A 59 16.59 -6.06 31.96
N ASP A 60 15.31 -6.15 31.62
CA ASP A 60 14.55 -7.41 31.64
C ASP A 60 15.15 -8.41 30.64
N MET A 61 15.50 -7.97 29.42
CA MET A 61 16.14 -8.82 28.39
C MET A 61 17.51 -9.32 28.85
N LEU A 62 18.35 -8.45 29.40
CA LEU A 62 19.66 -8.83 29.90
C LEU A 62 19.57 -9.78 31.10
N ALA A 63 18.57 -9.62 31.97
CA ALA A 63 18.37 -10.50 33.13
C ALA A 63 18.08 -11.97 32.74
N VAL A 64 17.51 -12.18 31.55
CA VAL A 64 17.27 -13.53 30.99
C VAL A 64 18.31 -13.95 29.95
N SER A 65 19.42 -13.24 29.87
CA SER A 65 20.54 -13.51 28.95
C SER A 65 20.15 -13.48 27.47
N LEU A 66 19.15 -12.69 27.12
CA LEU A 66 18.76 -12.45 25.73
C LEU A 66 19.43 -11.17 25.20
N PRO A 67 19.68 -11.07 23.90
CA PRO A 67 20.17 -9.83 23.30
C PRO A 67 19.14 -8.70 23.57
N ALA A 68 19.64 -7.51 23.89
CA ALA A 68 18.83 -6.32 24.08
C ALA A 68 19.25 -5.24 23.09
N ARG A 69 18.28 -4.60 22.46
CA ARG A 69 18.56 -3.44 21.61
C ARG A 69 19.18 -2.31 22.44
N THR A 70 19.97 -1.48 21.81
CA THR A 70 20.63 -0.34 22.45
C THR A 70 19.82 0.95 22.32
N GLY A 71 19.21 1.17 21.17
CA GLY A 71 18.39 2.36 20.89
C GLY A 71 16.94 2.22 21.33
N THR A 72 16.15 3.21 20.96
CA THR A 72 14.73 3.30 21.31
C THR A 72 13.87 3.43 20.05
N TYR A 73 12.79 2.66 19.95
CA TYR A 73 11.75 2.87 18.97
C TYR A 73 10.64 3.73 19.57
N LEU A 74 10.38 4.89 18.97
CA LEU A 74 9.33 5.81 19.39
C LEU A 74 8.22 5.87 18.36
N GLU A 75 6.98 5.90 18.80
CA GLU A 75 5.81 6.19 17.97
C GLU A 75 5.31 7.60 18.28
N PHE A 76 5.33 8.46 17.27
CA PHE A 76 4.76 9.80 17.32
C PHE A 76 3.37 9.78 16.70
N ALA A 77 2.39 10.34 17.39
CA ALA A 77 1.05 10.52 16.83
C ALA A 77 0.79 11.99 16.54
N GLY A 78 0.25 12.29 15.36
CA GLY A 78 -0.35 13.58 15.05
C GLY A 78 -1.74 13.73 15.69
N ALA A 79 -2.26 14.93 15.76
CA ALA A 79 -3.66 15.13 16.15
C ALA A 79 -4.59 14.66 15.02
N PRO A 80 -5.81 14.18 15.33
CA PRO A 80 -6.81 13.86 14.31
C PRO A 80 -7.07 15.03 13.37
N ALA A 81 -7.31 14.75 12.08
CA ALA A 81 -7.52 15.72 11.01
C ALA A 81 -6.43 16.80 10.90
N SER A 82 -5.21 16.49 11.34
CA SER A 82 -4.08 17.42 11.36
C SER A 82 -2.83 16.77 10.81
N GLU A 83 -1.95 17.57 10.22
CA GLU A 83 -0.69 17.08 9.66
C GLU A 83 0.36 16.85 10.76
N LEU A 84 1.00 15.68 10.74
CA LEU A 84 2.22 15.40 11.51
C LEU A 84 3.44 15.67 10.61
N LEU A 85 4.36 16.53 11.06
CA LEU A 85 5.56 16.87 10.29
C LEU A 85 6.63 15.76 10.36
N THR A 86 6.35 14.64 9.71
CA THR A 86 7.14 13.41 9.81
C THR A 86 8.59 13.57 9.36
N LYS A 87 8.87 14.31 8.29
CA LYS A 87 10.25 14.62 7.83
C LYS A 87 11.11 15.31 8.87
N SER A 88 10.51 16.09 9.76
CA SER A 88 11.23 16.80 10.84
C SER A 88 11.56 15.91 12.03
N LEU A 89 11.06 14.68 12.07
CA LEU A 89 11.37 13.67 13.08
C LEU A 89 12.64 12.88 12.75
N GLU A 90 13.15 12.99 11.53
CA GLU A 90 14.38 12.34 11.08
C GLU A 90 15.60 13.27 11.25
N ASP A 91 16.73 12.71 11.66
CA ASP A 91 18.05 13.34 11.64
C ASP A 91 19.10 12.30 11.26
N GLN A 92 19.36 12.20 9.96
CA GLN A 92 20.28 11.21 9.40
C GLN A 92 21.69 11.30 9.96
N LYS A 93 22.16 12.54 10.27
CA LYS A 93 23.51 12.75 10.83
C LYS A 93 23.70 12.17 12.22
N SER A 94 22.64 12.06 12.98
CA SER A 94 22.65 11.43 14.32
C SER A 94 22.11 10.01 14.30
N GLY A 95 21.84 9.45 13.15
CA GLY A 95 21.27 8.11 13.03
C GLY A 95 19.82 7.99 13.46
N ILE A 96 19.12 9.10 13.74
CA ILE A 96 17.68 9.11 13.98
C ILE A 96 16.98 8.88 12.65
N ARG A 97 16.19 7.81 12.56
CA ARG A 97 15.57 7.37 11.30
C ARG A 97 14.05 7.27 11.42
N LEU A 98 13.36 7.87 10.47
CA LEU A 98 11.94 7.62 10.24
C LEU A 98 11.80 6.25 9.58
N LEU A 99 11.10 5.32 10.22
CA LEU A 99 10.98 3.94 9.77
C LEU A 99 9.76 3.72 8.89
N ASN A 100 8.60 4.11 9.39
CA ASN A 100 7.34 4.01 8.67
C ASN A 100 6.36 5.12 9.10
N ILE A 101 5.36 5.33 8.26
CA ILE A 101 4.25 6.24 8.51
C ILE A 101 2.96 5.45 8.28
N ARG A 102 2.00 5.57 9.21
CA ARG A 102 0.71 4.91 9.15
C ARG A 102 -0.41 5.91 9.40
N THR A 103 -1.53 5.71 8.73
CA THR A 103 -2.74 6.50 8.96
C THR A 103 -3.84 5.59 9.49
N LYS A 104 -4.55 6.02 10.51
CA LYS A 104 -5.71 5.33 11.07
C LYS A 104 -6.90 6.28 11.11
N LEU A 105 -8.09 5.74 10.88
CA LEU A 105 -9.34 6.47 11.10
C LEU A 105 -9.72 6.41 12.58
N THR A 106 -10.04 7.55 13.15
CA THR A 106 -10.59 7.65 14.50
C THR A 106 -12.06 7.22 14.51
N ALA A 107 -12.65 7.06 15.69
CA ALA A 107 -14.08 6.79 15.85
C ALA A 107 -14.99 7.88 15.24
N LYS A 108 -14.45 9.06 14.96
CA LYS A 108 -15.14 10.16 14.27
C LYS A 108 -14.88 10.19 12.76
N ASN A 109 -14.26 9.15 12.21
CA ASN A 109 -13.86 9.04 10.80
C ASN A 109 -12.87 10.15 10.36
N GLU A 110 -12.04 10.63 11.28
CA GLU A 110 -10.96 11.57 11.01
C GLU A 110 -9.64 10.82 10.85
N GLU A 111 -8.84 11.20 9.89
CA GLU A 111 -7.51 10.62 9.69
C GLU A 111 -6.55 11.08 10.79
N GLN A 112 -5.81 10.14 11.37
CA GLN A 112 -4.74 10.40 12.31
C GLN A 112 -3.46 9.73 11.84
N THR A 113 -2.38 10.50 11.73
CA THR A 113 -1.07 10.03 11.27
C THR A 113 -0.20 9.60 12.45
N PHE A 114 0.46 8.46 12.29
CA PHE A 114 1.45 7.91 13.21
C PHE A 114 2.77 7.75 12.47
N ALA A 115 3.87 8.08 13.13
CA ALA A 115 5.22 7.90 12.61
C ALA A 115 6.07 7.10 13.60
N THR A 116 6.68 6.03 13.14
CA THR A 116 7.62 5.24 13.94
C THR A 116 9.04 5.68 13.63
N VAL A 117 9.78 6.01 14.68
CA VAL A 117 11.14 6.57 14.59
C VAL A 117 12.08 5.73 15.45
N TYR A 118 13.22 5.35 14.87
CA TYR A 118 14.33 4.79 15.65
C TYR A 118 15.27 5.91 16.13
N VAL A 119 15.63 5.87 17.40
CA VAL A 119 16.54 6.80 18.05
C VAL A 119 17.70 6.01 18.63
N PRO A 120 18.95 6.20 18.16
CA PRO A 120 20.12 5.54 18.72
C PRO A 120 20.33 5.92 20.20
N HIS A 121 20.98 5.07 20.93
CA HIS A 121 21.33 5.30 22.33
C HIS A 121 22.11 6.63 22.49
N GLY A 122 21.68 7.46 23.41
CA GLY A 122 22.27 8.78 23.70
C GLY A 122 21.73 9.93 22.83
N GLU A 123 21.07 9.65 21.71
CA GLU A 123 20.55 10.67 20.81
C GLU A 123 19.14 11.17 21.20
N GLU A 124 18.50 10.55 22.19
CA GLU A 124 17.21 10.99 22.76
C GLU A 124 17.30 12.42 23.31
N SER A 125 18.48 12.81 23.80
CA SER A 125 18.78 14.16 24.30
C SER A 125 18.51 15.25 23.25
N LYS A 126 18.59 14.95 21.95
CA LYS A 126 18.31 15.91 20.88
C LYS A 126 16.84 16.29 20.82
N PHE A 127 15.94 15.32 20.99
CA PHE A 127 14.51 15.62 21.05
C PHE A 127 14.19 16.45 22.29
N ILE A 128 14.76 16.11 23.45
CA ILE A 128 14.58 16.86 24.70
C ILE A 128 15.12 18.27 24.56
N SER A 129 16.30 18.44 23.95
CA SER A 129 16.88 19.78 23.71
C SER A 129 15.97 20.62 22.77
N LYS A 130 15.50 20.05 21.65
CA LYS A 130 14.55 20.75 20.76
C LYS A 130 13.23 21.08 21.47
N LEU A 131 12.74 20.18 22.34
CA LEU A 131 11.53 20.40 23.14
C LEU A 131 11.73 21.54 24.13
N ASN A 132 12.88 21.60 24.80
CA ASN A 132 13.25 22.70 25.70
C ASN A 132 13.34 24.04 24.95
N GLN A 133 13.90 24.04 23.74
CA GLN A 133 13.89 25.24 22.89
C GLN A 133 12.46 25.67 22.54
N TYR A 134 11.59 24.69 22.19
CA TYR A 134 10.17 24.97 21.96
C TYR A 134 9.50 25.57 23.20
N ALA A 135 9.78 25.04 24.38
CA ALA A 135 9.20 25.50 25.64
C ALA A 135 9.62 26.92 26.01
N ASN A 136 10.91 27.24 25.83
CA ASN A 136 11.53 28.38 26.53
C ASN A 136 12.18 29.44 25.61
N GLU A 137 12.38 29.13 24.31
CA GLU A 137 13.11 30.03 23.43
C GLU A 137 12.26 30.49 22.26
N ASP A 138 12.43 31.73 21.83
CA ASP A 138 11.79 32.29 20.66
C ASP A 138 12.78 32.55 19.52
N THR A 139 12.28 32.54 18.29
CA THR A 139 13.02 33.01 17.12
C THR A 139 13.11 34.55 17.14
N GLN A 140 13.95 35.09 16.27
CA GLN A 140 14.04 36.55 16.07
C GLN A 140 12.71 37.21 15.66
N PHE A 141 11.71 36.42 15.25
CA PHE A 141 10.40 36.88 14.87
C PHE A 141 9.33 36.69 15.99
N GLY A 142 9.73 36.38 17.22
CA GLY A 142 8.84 36.21 18.37
C GLY A 142 7.97 34.97 18.30
N LYS A 143 8.36 33.92 17.52
CA LYS A 143 7.68 32.63 17.49
C LYS A 143 8.52 31.60 18.23
N PRO A 144 7.90 30.61 18.91
CA PRO A 144 8.65 29.55 19.56
C PRO A 144 9.57 28.82 18.57
N LYS A 145 10.79 28.48 19.00
CA LYS A 145 11.66 27.61 18.21
C LYS A 145 11.02 26.24 18.07
N ASN A 146 11.18 25.59 16.91
CA ASN A 146 10.60 24.29 16.60
C ASN A 146 9.05 24.21 16.73
N ASP A 147 8.34 25.36 16.69
CA ASP A 147 6.89 25.49 16.93
C ASP A 147 6.07 24.50 16.07
N ASN A 148 6.28 24.52 14.76
CA ASN A 148 5.50 23.68 13.84
C ASN A 148 5.69 22.18 14.12
N LEU A 149 6.92 21.75 14.40
CA LEU A 149 7.20 20.35 14.72
C LEU A 149 6.44 19.91 15.97
N PHE A 150 6.70 20.56 17.11
CA PHE A 150 6.09 20.09 18.36
C PHE A 150 4.58 20.27 18.39
N ARG A 151 4.05 21.35 17.86
CA ARG A 151 2.58 21.52 17.75
C ARG A 151 1.91 20.46 16.90
N SER A 152 2.61 19.87 15.91
CA SER A 152 2.08 18.78 15.11
C SER A 152 2.00 17.45 15.86
N ILE A 153 2.77 17.29 16.95
CA ILE A 153 2.83 16.08 17.76
C ILE A 153 1.72 16.10 18.81
N GLU A 154 0.83 15.10 18.79
CA GLU A 154 -0.17 14.89 19.83
C GLU A 154 0.38 14.07 20.99
N SER A 155 1.07 12.97 20.69
CA SER A 155 1.68 12.11 21.72
C SER A 155 2.94 11.42 21.22
N VAL A 156 3.75 10.97 22.17
CA VAL A 156 4.93 10.15 21.96
C VAL A 156 4.86 8.96 22.90
N ASN A 157 5.08 7.77 22.38
CA ASN A 157 5.10 6.53 23.15
C ASN A 157 6.25 5.64 22.68
N ILE A 158 6.60 4.65 23.50
CA ILE A 158 7.47 3.56 23.02
C ILE A 158 6.71 2.80 21.92
N ALA A 159 7.37 2.52 20.79
CA ALA A 159 6.77 1.76 19.73
C ALA A 159 6.58 0.30 20.14
N LEU A 160 5.41 -0.23 19.87
CA LEU A 160 5.04 -1.63 20.05
C LEU A 160 5.10 -2.36 18.71
N LEU A 161 4.87 -3.67 18.71
CA LEU A 161 4.85 -4.47 17.47
C LEU A 161 3.90 -3.88 16.43
N GLN A 162 2.72 -3.41 16.85
CA GLN A 162 1.76 -2.73 15.97
C GLN A 162 2.30 -1.47 15.31
N SER A 163 3.32 -0.83 15.92
CA SER A 163 3.92 0.39 15.36
C SER A 163 4.80 0.10 14.14
N LEU A 164 5.27 -1.14 13.99
CA LEU A 164 6.05 -1.59 12.84
C LEU A 164 5.21 -2.38 11.83
N TRP A 165 3.99 -2.76 12.18
CA TRP A 165 3.09 -3.47 11.28
C TRP A 165 2.50 -2.53 10.23
N THR A 166 2.71 -2.81 8.95
CA THR A 166 2.29 -1.95 7.83
C THR A 166 1.23 -2.57 6.92
N ASP A 167 0.88 -3.83 7.15
CA ASP A 167 -0.21 -4.51 6.45
C ASP A 167 -1.58 -4.34 7.15
N SER A 168 -2.61 -5.00 6.62
CA SER A 168 -3.94 -5.00 7.20
C SER A 168 -3.93 -5.46 8.65
N ILE A 169 -4.69 -4.79 9.51
CA ILE A 169 -4.82 -5.18 10.93
C ILE A 169 -5.45 -6.59 11.11
N ASN A 170 -6.21 -7.05 10.12
CA ASN A 170 -6.81 -8.37 10.13
C ASN A 170 -5.77 -9.50 9.97
N GLU A 171 -4.59 -9.19 9.46
CA GLU A 171 -3.46 -10.10 9.26
C GLU A 171 -2.38 -9.92 10.33
N PHE A 172 -2.68 -9.13 11.38
CA PHE A 172 -1.73 -8.89 12.47
C PHE A 172 -1.32 -10.19 13.16
N PRO A 173 -0.04 -10.36 13.53
CA PRO A 173 0.46 -11.57 14.17
C PRO A 173 -0.35 -12.01 15.37
N THR A 174 -0.57 -13.32 15.47
CA THR A 174 -1.29 -13.97 16.56
C THR A 174 -0.37 -14.93 17.34
N GLU A 175 -0.93 -15.70 18.26
CA GLU A 175 -0.22 -16.78 18.96
C GLU A 175 0.19 -17.92 18.01
N LYS A 176 -0.50 -18.07 16.87
CA LYS A 176 -0.13 -19.04 15.83
C LYS A 176 1.14 -18.57 15.14
N THR A 177 2.10 -19.48 15.00
CA THR A 177 3.34 -19.23 14.25
C THR A 177 3.05 -19.25 12.76
N ASP A 178 3.54 -18.24 12.06
CA ASP A 178 3.41 -18.10 10.60
C ASP A 178 4.64 -17.39 10.01
N TRP A 179 4.69 -17.25 8.69
CA TRP A 179 5.75 -16.55 8.00
C TRP A 179 5.48 -15.05 7.95
N TYR A 180 6.52 -14.25 8.27
CA TYR A 180 6.49 -12.78 8.22
C TYR A 180 7.72 -12.24 7.50
N GLU A 181 7.54 -11.16 6.78
CA GLU A 181 8.64 -10.34 6.25
C GLU A 181 9.09 -9.35 7.31
N ILE A 182 10.35 -9.42 7.69
CA ILE A 182 10.99 -8.43 8.54
C ILE A 182 11.87 -7.55 7.67
N TRP A 183 11.47 -6.31 7.54
CA TRP A 183 12.21 -5.29 6.83
C TRP A 183 13.18 -4.62 7.80
N ILE A 184 14.47 -4.79 7.57
CA ILE A 184 15.51 -4.16 8.36
C ILE A 184 16.08 -2.94 7.62
N ARG A 185 16.45 -1.90 8.37
CA ARG A 185 17.11 -0.73 7.82
C ARG A 185 18.59 -1.01 7.56
N THR A 186 19.15 -0.37 6.53
CA THR A 186 20.58 -0.34 6.30
C THR A 186 21.22 0.86 6.99
N ASN A 187 22.44 0.66 7.53
CA ASN A 187 23.28 1.72 8.07
C ASN A 187 24.38 2.05 7.07
N GLU A 188 24.69 3.32 6.89
CA GLU A 188 25.79 3.76 6.02
C GLU A 188 27.17 3.40 6.55
N SER A 189 27.29 3.14 7.87
CA SER A 189 28.55 2.85 8.54
C SER A 189 29.01 1.40 8.41
N ASP A 190 28.08 0.47 8.14
CA ASP A 190 28.32 -0.96 8.18
C ASP A 190 28.08 -1.58 6.79
N THR A 191 28.84 -2.61 6.47
CA THR A 191 28.57 -3.36 5.23
C THR A 191 27.24 -4.12 5.34
N ILE A 192 26.64 -4.43 4.20
CA ILE A 192 25.38 -5.21 4.16
C ILE A 192 25.58 -6.58 4.83
N GLU A 193 26.71 -7.21 4.60
CA GLU A 193 27.08 -8.51 5.18
C GLU A 193 27.18 -8.44 6.71
N GLU A 194 27.77 -7.39 7.25
CA GLU A 194 27.86 -7.18 8.71
C GLU A 194 26.48 -6.97 9.33
N GLN A 195 25.63 -6.20 8.66
CA GLN A 195 24.26 -5.95 9.11
C GLN A 195 23.42 -7.23 9.08
N HIS A 196 23.50 -8.01 7.99
CA HIS A 196 22.83 -9.30 7.89
C HIS A 196 23.31 -10.27 8.97
N LYS A 197 24.63 -10.37 9.16
CA LYS A 197 25.20 -11.22 10.21
C LYS A 197 24.68 -10.84 11.58
N SER A 198 24.70 -9.56 11.95
CA SER A 198 24.20 -9.08 13.23
C SER A 198 22.73 -9.42 13.45
N PHE A 199 21.89 -9.28 12.40
CA PHE A 199 20.48 -9.63 12.48
C PHE A 199 20.27 -11.15 12.59
N ILE A 200 21.02 -11.96 11.82
CA ILE A 200 21.01 -13.42 11.88
C ILE A 200 21.44 -13.91 13.27
N ASP A 201 22.48 -13.32 13.84
CA ASP A 201 22.94 -13.65 15.20
C ASP A 201 21.83 -13.40 16.24
N THR A 202 21.05 -12.32 16.06
CA THR A 202 19.87 -12.03 16.88
C THR A 202 18.76 -13.07 16.69
N LEU A 203 18.42 -13.44 15.45
CA LEU A 203 17.43 -14.49 15.16
C LEU A 203 17.81 -15.82 15.78
N ASN A 204 19.10 -16.21 15.66
CA ASN A 204 19.64 -17.44 16.24
C ASN A 204 19.57 -17.43 17.78
N ALA A 205 19.92 -16.31 18.41
CA ALA A 205 19.85 -16.17 19.87
C ALA A 205 18.41 -16.26 20.41
N LEU A 206 17.43 -15.85 19.59
CA LEU A 206 16.00 -15.96 19.92
C LEU A 206 15.36 -17.26 19.43
N HIS A 207 16.14 -18.16 18.80
CA HIS A 207 15.65 -19.41 18.19
C HIS A 207 14.53 -19.19 17.16
N ILE A 208 14.56 -18.07 16.43
CA ILE A 208 13.62 -17.76 15.37
C ILE A 208 14.14 -18.33 14.05
N GLN A 209 13.32 -19.17 13.40
CA GLN A 209 13.64 -19.73 12.09
C GLN A 209 13.53 -18.66 11.00
N TYR A 210 14.41 -18.70 10.02
CA TYR A 210 14.38 -17.83 8.84
C TYR A 210 14.81 -18.59 7.58
N LYS A 211 14.49 -18.04 6.40
CA LYS A 211 14.93 -18.62 5.11
C LYS A 211 16.16 -17.89 4.60
N GLU A 212 17.31 -18.55 4.63
CA GLU A 212 18.60 -17.99 4.23
C GLU A 212 18.65 -17.61 2.74
N ASP A 213 18.07 -18.43 1.88
CA ASP A 213 18.05 -18.26 0.40
C ASP A 213 17.00 -17.27 -0.08
N SER A 214 16.23 -16.64 0.81
CA SER A 214 15.18 -15.70 0.45
C SER A 214 15.45 -14.26 0.89
N ILE A 215 16.67 -13.96 1.34
CA ILE A 215 17.04 -12.61 1.78
C ILE A 215 17.07 -11.69 0.57
N LEU A 216 16.25 -10.63 0.61
CA LEU A 216 16.23 -9.59 -0.41
C LEU A 216 16.99 -8.37 0.08
N THR A 217 17.76 -7.75 -0.81
CA THR A 217 18.57 -6.58 -0.50
C THR A 217 18.23 -5.44 -1.43
N PHE A 218 17.90 -4.28 -0.83
CA PHE A 218 17.62 -3.02 -1.50
C PHE A 218 18.60 -1.94 -0.99
N PRO A 219 18.71 -0.79 -1.65
CA PRO A 219 19.64 0.26 -1.22
C PRO A 219 19.46 0.72 0.24
N GLU A 220 18.23 0.76 0.74
CA GLU A 220 17.91 1.29 2.08
C GLU A 220 17.33 0.24 3.04
N ARG A 221 17.07 -0.97 2.57
CA ARG A 221 16.39 -2.02 3.32
C ARG A 221 16.90 -3.40 2.91
N SER A 222 16.87 -4.33 3.87
CA SER A 222 16.90 -5.77 3.54
C SER A 222 15.69 -6.46 4.14
N VAL A 223 15.22 -7.53 3.50
CA VAL A 223 14.02 -8.27 3.89
C VAL A 223 14.39 -9.69 4.25
N PHE A 224 13.99 -10.09 5.44
CA PHE A 224 14.17 -11.45 5.95
C PHE A 224 12.80 -12.11 6.09
N LEU A 225 12.68 -13.34 5.60
CA LEU A 225 11.50 -14.15 5.81
C LEU A 225 11.68 -15.00 7.06
N VAL A 226 10.90 -14.72 8.11
CA VAL A 226 11.02 -15.39 9.42
C VAL A 226 9.75 -16.14 9.78
N TYR A 227 9.89 -17.25 10.49
CA TYR A 227 8.78 -18.07 10.99
C TYR A 227 8.60 -17.82 12.48
N ALA A 228 7.59 -17.08 12.87
CA ALA A 228 7.43 -16.56 14.22
C ALA A 228 5.94 -16.41 14.60
N ASN A 229 5.68 -16.22 15.89
CA ASN A 229 4.40 -15.78 16.42
C ASN A 229 4.53 -14.38 17.03
N ILE A 230 3.44 -13.84 17.57
CA ILE A 230 3.41 -12.48 18.15
C ILE A 230 4.44 -12.30 19.28
N GLU A 231 4.66 -13.34 20.10
CA GLU A 231 5.63 -13.29 21.22
C GLU A 231 7.08 -13.22 20.70
N ALA A 232 7.43 -14.10 19.74
CA ALA A 232 8.75 -14.13 19.12
C ALA A 232 9.07 -12.82 18.38
N LEU A 233 8.10 -12.26 17.65
CA LEU A 233 8.25 -10.96 16.99
C LEU A 233 8.39 -9.80 18.00
N SER A 234 7.69 -9.88 19.12
CA SER A 234 7.83 -8.88 20.20
C SER A 234 9.19 -8.95 20.87
N LEU A 235 9.75 -10.15 21.09
CA LEU A 235 11.11 -10.35 21.57
C LEU A 235 12.12 -9.83 20.54
N LEU A 236 11.93 -10.11 19.27
CA LEU A 236 12.80 -9.61 18.19
C LEU A 236 12.86 -8.09 18.16
N LEU A 237 11.71 -7.40 18.33
CA LEU A 237 11.65 -5.95 18.44
C LEU A 237 12.41 -5.41 19.64
N GLN A 238 12.44 -6.16 20.76
CA GLN A 238 13.18 -5.78 21.97
C GLN A 238 14.68 -6.06 21.88
N SER A 239 15.07 -6.94 20.93
CA SER A 239 16.46 -7.43 20.80
C SER A 239 17.23 -6.75 19.67
N SER A 240 16.57 -6.23 18.64
CA SER A 240 17.23 -5.69 17.44
C SER A 240 17.03 -4.19 17.29
N ASP A 241 18.11 -3.50 16.95
CA ASP A 241 18.13 -2.08 16.57
C ASP A 241 17.83 -1.85 15.08
N GLN A 242 17.65 -2.93 14.29
CA GLN A 242 17.62 -2.85 12.83
C GLN A 242 16.21 -2.88 12.25
N MET A 243 15.19 -3.25 13.02
CA MET A 243 13.83 -3.41 12.50
C MET A 243 13.26 -2.08 11.99
N ALA A 244 12.59 -2.12 10.84
CA ALA A 244 11.92 -0.97 10.27
C ALA A 244 10.42 -1.22 10.05
N GLU A 245 10.07 -2.38 9.49
CA GLU A 245 8.69 -2.77 9.21
C GLU A 245 8.51 -4.27 9.41
N ILE A 246 7.27 -4.66 9.65
CA ILE A 246 6.83 -6.06 9.68
C ILE A 246 5.62 -6.18 8.76
N ARG A 247 5.64 -7.20 7.90
CA ARG A 247 4.53 -7.51 6.99
C ARG A 247 4.21 -8.99 7.04
N GLY A 248 2.99 -9.36 6.68
CA GLY A 248 2.64 -10.75 6.41
C GLY A 248 3.46 -11.26 5.23
N ALA A 249 4.07 -12.45 5.35
CA ALA A 249 4.70 -13.05 4.19
C ALA A 249 3.61 -13.40 3.17
N GLN A 250 3.71 -12.82 2.00
CA GLN A 250 2.78 -13.15 0.92
C GLN A 250 2.99 -14.59 0.50
N ILE A 251 1.99 -15.42 0.73
CA ILE A 251 1.99 -16.79 0.22
C ILE A 251 1.97 -16.67 -1.31
N LEU A 252 3.10 -16.94 -1.94
CA LEU A 252 3.16 -17.04 -3.38
C LEU A 252 2.20 -18.14 -3.82
N THR A 253 1.39 -17.87 -4.84
CA THR A 253 0.48 -18.85 -5.46
C THR A 253 1.19 -20.11 -5.99
N GLY A 254 2.51 -20.19 -5.83
CA GLY A 254 3.31 -21.34 -6.18
C GLY A 254 2.87 -22.66 -5.53
N PHE A 255 2.17 -22.63 -4.39
CA PHE A 255 1.58 -23.84 -3.82
C PHE A 255 0.44 -24.36 -4.70
N LEU A 256 -0.43 -23.48 -5.22
CA LEU A 256 -1.53 -23.88 -6.12
C LEU A 256 -1.04 -24.54 -7.41
N PHE A 257 0.13 -24.10 -7.92
CA PHE A 257 0.71 -24.70 -9.12
C PHE A 257 1.43 -26.02 -8.85
N LYS A 258 1.76 -26.33 -7.61
CA LYS A 258 2.39 -27.60 -7.21
C LYS A 258 1.38 -28.69 -6.91
N GLU A 259 0.14 -28.32 -6.61
CA GLU A 259 -0.94 -29.26 -6.34
C GLU A 259 -1.37 -29.98 -7.61
N CYS A 260 -1.81 -31.22 -7.46
CA CYS A 260 -2.34 -31.97 -8.59
C CYS A 260 -3.66 -31.38 -9.08
N ARG A 261 -4.04 -31.67 -10.32
CA ARG A 261 -5.21 -31.06 -10.97
C ARG A 261 -6.52 -31.34 -10.23
N SER A 262 -6.66 -32.48 -9.56
CA SER A 262 -7.84 -32.81 -8.73
C SER A 262 -7.94 -31.90 -7.51
N GLU A 263 -6.84 -31.64 -6.83
CA GLU A 263 -6.80 -30.76 -5.66
C GLU A 263 -7.08 -29.29 -6.04
N GLN A 264 -6.53 -28.82 -7.18
CA GLN A 264 -6.89 -27.51 -7.72
C GLN A 264 -8.38 -27.40 -8.01
N GLN A 265 -9.01 -28.47 -8.50
CA GLN A 265 -10.44 -28.50 -8.77
C GLN A 265 -11.28 -28.46 -7.50
N GLU A 266 -10.87 -29.15 -6.43
CA GLU A 266 -11.52 -29.09 -5.13
C GLU A 266 -11.52 -27.68 -4.55
N TRP A 267 -10.41 -26.95 -4.67
CA TRP A 267 -10.31 -25.54 -4.26
C TRP A 267 -11.27 -24.64 -5.04
N VAL A 268 -11.39 -24.86 -6.36
CA VAL A 268 -12.31 -24.11 -7.21
C VAL A 268 -13.76 -24.39 -6.83
N GLU A 269 -14.13 -25.65 -6.58
CA GLU A 269 -15.47 -26.07 -6.19
C GLU A 269 -15.84 -25.52 -4.79
N ASP A 270 -14.90 -25.55 -3.84
CA ASP A 270 -15.11 -24.96 -2.52
C ASP A 270 -15.39 -23.45 -2.62
N LEU A 271 -14.57 -22.71 -3.37
CA LEU A 271 -14.76 -21.28 -3.56
C LEU A 271 -16.08 -20.98 -4.28
N GLN A 272 -16.42 -21.74 -5.34
CA GLN A 272 -17.68 -21.58 -6.08
C GLN A 272 -18.89 -21.72 -5.15
N ASN A 273 -18.87 -22.66 -4.22
CA ASN A 273 -19.95 -22.88 -3.25
C ASN A 273 -20.12 -21.74 -2.23
N ARG A 274 -19.10 -20.91 -2.06
CA ARG A 274 -19.09 -19.76 -1.13
C ARG A 274 -19.36 -18.41 -1.79
N VAL A 275 -19.42 -18.37 -3.11
CA VAL A 275 -19.71 -17.14 -3.87
C VAL A 275 -21.19 -16.82 -3.79
N ASN A 276 -21.51 -15.62 -3.34
CA ASN A 276 -22.85 -15.04 -3.36
C ASN A 276 -22.88 -13.90 -4.36
N PHE A 277 -23.53 -14.12 -5.50
CA PHE A 277 -23.72 -13.11 -6.52
C PHE A 277 -25.03 -12.36 -6.27
N SER A 278 -24.92 -11.12 -5.79
CA SER A 278 -26.04 -10.22 -5.52
C SER A 278 -25.73 -8.82 -6.04
N PRO A 279 -25.70 -8.64 -7.38
CA PRO A 279 -25.21 -7.42 -7.98
C PRO A 279 -26.14 -6.24 -7.71
N ASN A 280 -25.56 -5.08 -7.40
CA ASN A 280 -26.27 -3.82 -7.39
C ASN A 280 -26.72 -3.49 -8.81
N GLU A 281 -28.01 -3.27 -9.00
CA GLU A 281 -28.60 -3.01 -10.32
C GLU A 281 -28.03 -1.79 -11.05
N LYS A 282 -27.29 -0.92 -10.34
CA LYS A 282 -26.72 0.32 -10.89
C LYS A 282 -25.27 0.23 -11.30
N SER A 283 -24.53 -0.80 -10.88
CA SER A 283 -23.06 -0.88 -11.02
C SER A 283 -22.66 -1.99 -11.99
N VAL A 284 -21.78 -1.65 -12.94
CA VAL A 284 -21.17 -2.58 -13.90
C VAL A 284 -19.67 -2.32 -13.96
N VAL A 285 -18.88 -3.37 -13.96
CA VAL A 285 -17.47 -3.29 -14.35
C VAL A 285 -17.29 -3.96 -15.70
N CYS A 286 -16.82 -3.21 -16.70
CA CYS A 286 -16.61 -3.70 -18.05
C CYS A 286 -15.10 -3.84 -18.31
N VAL A 287 -14.67 -5.08 -18.59
CA VAL A 287 -13.27 -5.40 -18.91
C VAL A 287 -13.07 -5.33 -20.42
N LEU A 288 -12.21 -4.42 -20.88
CA LEU A 288 -11.82 -4.23 -22.28
C LEU A 288 -10.47 -4.90 -22.52
N ASP A 289 -10.47 -6.14 -23.07
CA ASP A 289 -9.27 -6.95 -23.14
C ASP A 289 -9.33 -7.97 -24.30
N THR A 290 -8.73 -9.15 -24.15
CA THR A 290 -8.68 -10.24 -25.13
C THR A 290 -9.94 -11.09 -25.18
N GLY A 291 -11.00 -10.73 -24.45
CA GLY A 291 -12.23 -11.48 -24.27
C GLY A 291 -12.30 -12.20 -22.93
N VAL A 292 -13.23 -13.12 -22.77
CA VAL A 292 -13.41 -13.90 -21.54
C VAL A 292 -13.82 -15.35 -21.82
N ASN A 293 -13.34 -16.26 -21.00
CA ASN A 293 -13.78 -17.66 -20.91
C ASN A 293 -14.83 -17.78 -19.80
N ASN A 294 -16.02 -17.26 -20.05
CA ASN A 294 -17.11 -17.22 -19.06
C ASN A 294 -17.67 -18.62 -18.69
N GLY A 295 -17.28 -19.67 -19.40
CA GLY A 295 -17.54 -21.06 -18.99
C GLY A 295 -16.66 -21.57 -17.83
N HIS A 296 -15.69 -20.78 -17.35
CA HIS A 296 -14.89 -21.15 -16.18
C HIS A 296 -15.78 -21.20 -14.92
N PRO A 297 -15.68 -22.24 -14.05
CA PRO A 297 -16.56 -22.40 -12.89
C PRO A 297 -16.70 -21.16 -12.00
N LEU A 298 -15.61 -20.44 -11.75
CA LEU A 298 -15.63 -19.22 -10.95
C LEU A 298 -16.21 -17.99 -11.66
N LEU A 299 -16.51 -18.06 -12.97
CA LEU A 299 -17.02 -16.94 -13.76
C LEU A 299 -18.44 -17.18 -14.29
N SER A 300 -18.84 -18.43 -14.47
CA SER A 300 -20.06 -18.82 -15.22
C SER A 300 -21.36 -18.31 -14.60
N GLU A 301 -21.40 -18.15 -13.28
CA GLU A 301 -22.58 -17.59 -12.60
C GLU A 301 -22.61 -16.05 -12.63
N ILE A 302 -21.45 -15.40 -12.82
CA ILE A 302 -21.26 -13.96 -12.71
C ILE A 302 -21.28 -13.29 -14.09
N ILE A 303 -20.63 -13.90 -15.11
CA ILE A 303 -20.52 -13.35 -16.46
C ILE A 303 -21.34 -14.23 -17.41
N LYS A 304 -22.52 -13.76 -17.79
CA LYS A 304 -23.41 -14.46 -18.73
C LYS A 304 -23.01 -14.14 -20.18
N ASP A 305 -23.42 -14.97 -21.13
CA ASP A 305 -23.13 -14.79 -22.56
C ASP A 305 -23.57 -13.41 -23.08
N GLU A 306 -24.71 -12.91 -22.60
CA GLU A 306 -25.24 -11.58 -22.91
C GLU A 306 -24.38 -10.43 -22.46
N HIS A 307 -23.45 -10.66 -21.53
CA HIS A 307 -22.48 -9.69 -21.01
C HIS A 307 -21.12 -9.77 -21.72
N CYS A 308 -21.02 -10.61 -22.77
CA CYS A 308 -19.79 -10.83 -23.51
C CYS A 308 -19.91 -10.27 -24.93
N GLY A 309 -19.03 -9.33 -25.27
CA GLY A 309 -19.01 -8.68 -26.59
C GLY A 309 -17.65 -8.75 -27.28
N SER A 310 -17.63 -8.34 -28.55
CA SER A 310 -16.40 -8.21 -29.34
C SER A 310 -16.55 -7.11 -30.39
N VAL A 311 -15.47 -6.35 -30.59
CA VAL A 311 -15.36 -5.29 -31.61
C VAL A 311 -14.31 -5.61 -32.68
N VAL A 312 -13.76 -6.84 -32.68
CA VAL A 312 -12.61 -7.21 -33.53
C VAL A 312 -12.95 -8.27 -34.61
N GLY A 313 -14.23 -8.50 -34.90
CA GLY A 313 -14.64 -9.48 -35.92
C GLY A 313 -14.46 -10.96 -35.55
N GLU A 314 -14.00 -11.22 -34.31
CA GLU A 314 -13.94 -12.56 -33.70
C GLU A 314 -15.03 -12.67 -32.62
N GLY A 315 -15.38 -13.89 -32.18
CA GLY A 315 -16.23 -14.07 -31.01
C GLY A 315 -15.59 -13.52 -29.72
N SER A 316 -16.39 -13.39 -28.67
CA SER A 316 -15.97 -12.85 -27.35
C SER A 316 -15.05 -13.78 -26.57
N ALA A 317 -14.89 -15.04 -27.00
CA ALA A 317 -14.05 -16.01 -26.25
C ALA A 317 -12.59 -15.59 -26.20
N ASP A 318 -12.01 -15.69 -24.99
CA ASP A 318 -10.60 -15.43 -24.75
C ASP A 318 -9.75 -16.64 -25.15
N ARG A 319 -8.86 -16.46 -26.12
CA ARG A 319 -7.89 -17.46 -26.55
C ARG A 319 -6.47 -17.17 -26.04
N ALA A 320 -6.25 -15.98 -25.49
CA ALA A 320 -4.97 -15.55 -24.93
C ALA A 320 -4.87 -15.81 -23.42
N GLY A 321 -6.01 -15.85 -22.73
CA GLY A 321 -6.11 -16.05 -21.29
C GLY A 321 -6.06 -14.76 -20.46
N HIS A 322 -5.54 -13.67 -21.03
CA HIS A 322 -5.31 -12.43 -20.29
C HIS A 322 -6.62 -11.78 -19.83
N GLY A 323 -7.59 -11.59 -20.73
CA GLY A 323 -8.88 -10.99 -20.36
C GLY A 323 -9.67 -11.83 -19.36
N THR A 324 -9.55 -13.16 -19.42
CA THR A 324 -10.14 -14.07 -18.42
C THR A 324 -9.51 -13.85 -17.04
N CYS A 325 -8.18 -13.71 -16.97
CA CYS A 325 -7.47 -13.37 -15.73
C CYS A 325 -7.89 -11.99 -15.20
N MET A 326 -8.04 -11.00 -16.08
CA MET A 326 -8.47 -9.65 -15.69
C MET A 326 -9.90 -9.65 -15.14
N CYS A 327 -10.81 -10.42 -15.74
CA CYS A 327 -12.16 -10.63 -15.20
C CYS A 327 -12.10 -11.27 -13.80
N GLY A 328 -11.29 -12.32 -13.63
CA GLY A 328 -11.09 -12.96 -12.33
C GLY A 328 -10.56 -11.98 -11.26
N THR A 329 -9.56 -11.19 -11.61
CA THR A 329 -9.01 -10.15 -10.71
C THR A 329 -10.05 -9.08 -10.37
N THR A 330 -10.86 -8.68 -11.34
CA THR A 330 -11.94 -7.70 -11.14
C THR A 330 -13.00 -8.21 -10.16
N ILE A 331 -13.30 -9.51 -10.20
CA ILE A 331 -14.34 -10.15 -9.37
C ILE A 331 -13.81 -10.42 -7.96
N TYR A 332 -12.66 -11.05 -7.86
CA TYR A 332 -12.16 -11.62 -6.61
C TYR A 332 -11.04 -10.80 -5.95
N GLY A 333 -10.47 -9.82 -6.67
CA GLY A 333 -9.26 -9.13 -6.20
C GLY A 333 -8.09 -10.12 -6.09
N ASP A 334 -7.55 -10.28 -4.89
CA ASP A 334 -6.56 -11.32 -4.61
C ASP A 334 -7.27 -12.64 -4.29
N LEU A 335 -7.24 -13.56 -5.25
CA LEU A 335 -7.88 -14.88 -5.13
C LEU A 335 -7.32 -15.70 -3.95
N ARG A 336 -6.07 -15.46 -3.53
CA ARG A 336 -5.46 -16.12 -2.36
C ARG A 336 -6.27 -15.85 -1.10
N ASN A 337 -6.72 -14.62 -0.90
CA ASN A 337 -7.53 -14.24 0.25
C ASN A 337 -8.88 -14.96 0.24
N CYS A 338 -9.46 -15.17 -0.93
CA CYS A 338 -10.71 -15.91 -1.08
C CYS A 338 -10.54 -17.42 -0.80
N ILE A 339 -9.40 -18.00 -1.18
CA ILE A 339 -9.10 -19.42 -1.00
C ILE A 339 -8.62 -19.73 0.43
N ALA A 340 -7.82 -18.85 1.03
CA ALA A 340 -7.18 -19.09 2.32
C ALA A 340 -8.14 -19.08 3.53
N ASN A 341 -9.41 -18.69 3.34
CA ASN A 341 -10.41 -18.65 4.38
C ASN A 341 -11.74 -19.27 3.91
N ASN A 342 -12.64 -19.56 4.84
CA ASN A 342 -13.96 -20.17 4.56
C ASN A 342 -15.09 -19.14 4.56
N ASN A 343 -14.79 -17.84 4.46
CA ASN A 343 -15.80 -16.80 4.47
C ASN A 343 -16.58 -16.76 3.14
N PRO A 344 -17.86 -16.37 3.17
CA PRO A 344 -18.60 -16.09 1.94
C PRO A 344 -17.95 -14.96 1.15
N VAL A 345 -17.87 -15.12 -0.17
CA VAL A 345 -17.40 -14.09 -1.10
C VAL A 345 -18.63 -13.43 -1.72
N ILE A 346 -18.81 -12.14 -1.48
CA ILE A 346 -19.96 -11.38 -1.98
C ILE A 346 -19.54 -10.61 -3.21
N ILE A 347 -20.24 -10.83 -4.34
CA ILE A 347 -20.03 -10.10 -5.58
C ILE A 347 -21.26 -9.21 -5.80
N ASP A 348 -21.07 -7.92 -5.71
CA ASP A 348 -22.11 -6.89 -5.70
C ASP A 348 -22.16 -6.05 -7.00
N ASN A 349 -21.34 -6.36 -8.01
CA ASN A 349 -21.31 -5.67 -9.27
C ASN A 349 -21.61 -6.62 -10.45
N HIS A 350 -22.30 -6.12 -11.48
CA HIS A 350 -22.31 -6.79 -12.77
C HIS A 350 -20.93 -6.72 -13.42
N ILE A 351 -20.55 -7.80 -14.12
CA ILE A 351 -19.30 -7.86 -14.87
C ILE A 351 -19.62 -8.07 -16.35
N ALA A 352 -18.98 -7.27 -17.19
CA ALA A 352 -19.01 -7.43 -18.64
C ALA A 352 -17.60 -7.60 -19.20
N SER A 353 -17.47 -8.23 -20.34
CA SER A 353 -16.21 -8.32 -21.06
C SER A 353 -16.40 -8.03 -22.54
N ILE A 354 -15.61 -7.11 -23.07
CA ILE A 354 -15.61 -6.80 -24.49
C ILE A 354 -14.22 -7.03 -25.06
N LYS A 355 -14.15 -7.93 -26.03
CA LYS A 355 -12.92 -8.26 -26.72
C LYS A 355 -12.48 -7.10 -27.61
N LEU A 356 -11.35 -6.51 -27.24
CA LEU A 356 -10.72 -5.39 -27.93
C LEU A 356 -9.54 -5.84 -28.80
N PHE A 357 -8.90 -6.98 -28.46
CA PHE A 357 -7.73 -7.50 -29.14
C PHE A 357 -8.00 -8.89 -29.71
N PRO A 358 -7.73 -9.11 -31.03
CA PRO A 358 -7.87 -10.42 -31.67
C PRO A 358 -6.71 -11.35 -31.24
N TYR A 359 -6.96 -12.67 -31.34
CA TYR A 359 -5.93 -13.67 -31.07
C TYR A 359 -4.94 -13.77 -32.20
N LYS A 360 -3.64 -13.70 -31.94
CA LYS A 360 -2.52 -13.82 -32.90
C LYS A 360 -2.52 -12.81 -34.07
N SER A 361 -3.41 -11.87 -34.11
CA SER A 361 -3.31 -10.75 -35.04
C SER A 361 -3.26 -9.45 -34.22
N LEU A 362 -2.46 -8.50 -34.67
CA LEU A 362 -2.43 -7.17 -34.06
C LEU A 362 -3.47 -6.31 -34.74
N ASN A 363 -4.36 -5.72 -33.95
CA ASN A 363 -5.11 -4.57 -34.44
C ASN A 363 -4.13 -3.49 -34.92
N ARG A 364 -4.47 -2.80 -35.95
CA ARG A 364 -3.71 -1.62 -36.34
C ARG A 364 -3.76 -0.59 -35.20
N LYS A 365 -2.62 -0.10 -34.78
CA LYS A 365 -2.51 0.85 -33.66
C LYS A 365 -3.33 2.13 -33.89
N ASP A 366 -3.49 2.54 -35.14
CA ASP A 366 -4.33 3.66 -35.54
C ASP A 366 -5.83 3.44 -35.34
N ALA A 367 -6.25 2.18 -35.15
CA ALA A 367 -7.65 1.82 -34.87
C ALA A 367 -8.00 1.71 -33.38
N TRP A 368 -7.04 1.70 -32.48
CA TRP A 368 -7.29 1.43 -31.05
C TRP A 368 -8.27 2.41 -30.40
N GLY A 369 -8.12 3.72 -30.68
CA GLY A 369 -9.06 4.71 -30.18
C GLY A 369 -10.49 4.50 -30.69
N TYR A 370 -10.62 4.13 -31.97
CA TYR A 370 -11.93 3.84 -32.57
C TYR A 370 -12.56 2.57 -31.98
N LEU A 371 -11.78 1.49 -31.85
CA LEU A 371 -12.25 0.24 -31.25
C LEU A 371 -12.65 0.42 -29.79
N THR A 372 -11.93 1.24 -29.04
CA THR A 372 -12.30 1.58 -27.64
C THR A 372 -13.65 2.30 -27.59
N LYS A 373 -13.88 3.27 -28.49
CA LYS A 373 -15.20 3.94 -28.60
C LYS A 373 -16.32 2.97 -28.97
N GLN A 374 -16.06 2.03 -29.86
CA GLN A 374 -17.03 0.99 -30.20
C GLN A 374 -17.31 0.07 -29.03
N ALA A 375 -16.28 -0.32 -28.26
CA ALA A 375 -16.45 -1.19 -27.11
C ALA A 375 -17.30 -0.51 -26.01
N VAL A 376 -17.08 0.79 -25.77
CA VAL A 376 -17.92 1.57 -24.86
C VAL A 376 -19.37 1.61 -25.35
N ALA A 377 -19.61 1.91 -26.63
CA ALA A 377 -20.97 1.92 -27.17
C ALA A 377 -21.66 0.55 -27.09
N VAL A 378 -20.93 -0.54 -27.23
CA VAL A 378 -21.47 -1.90 -27.04
C VAL A 378 -21.87 -2.13 -25.58
N SER A 379 -21.05 -1.70 -24.62
CA SER A 379 -21.38 -1.83 -23.20
C SER A 379 -22.59 -1.00 -22.78
N ASP A 380 -22.76 0.18 -23.35
CA ASP A 380 -23.93 1.05 -23.09
C ASP A 380 -25.24 0.41 -23.59
N VAL A 381 -25.15 -0.32 -24.70
CA VAL A 381 -26.31 -1.10 -25.23
C VAL A 381 -26.61 -2.30 -24.34
N MET A 382 -25.55 -2.96 -23.79
CA MET A 382 -25.71 -4.10 -22.90
C MET A 382 -26.32 -3.69 -21.54
N PHE A 383 -25.93 -2.51 -21.04
CA PHE A 383 -26.31 -2.05 -19.71
C PHE A 383 -26.88 -0.62 -19.75
N PRO A 384 -28.05 -0.44 -20.35
CA PRO A 384 -28.64 0.89 -20.49
C PRO A 384 -28.94 1.50 -19.09
N ARG A 385 -28.54 2.76 -18.88
CA ARG A 385 -28.76 3.54 -17.66
C ARG A 385 -28.03 2.99 -16.41
N LYS A 386 -26.97 2.22 -16.58
CA LYS A 386 -26.10 1.77 -15.48
C LYS A 386 -24.81 2.58 -15.47
N ASN A 387 -24.24 2.73 -14.28
CA ASN A 387 -22.91 3.31 -14.12
C ASN A 387 -21.87 2.25 -14.48
N ILE A 388 -21.11 2.49 -15.55
CA ILE A 388 -20.11 1.53 -16.04
C ILE A 388 -18.71 2.04 -15.66
N CYS A 389 -17.97 1.20 -14.93
CA CYS A 389 -16.55 1.38 -14.69
C CYS A 389 -15.77 0.52 -15.68
N TYR A 390 -14.83 1.11 -16.42
CA TYR A 390 -14.02 0.39 -17.40
C TYR A 390 -12.68 -0.01 -16.82
N CYS A 391 -12.33 -1.28 -16.99
CA CYS A 391 -11.00 -1.83 -16.69
C CYS A 391 -10.31 -2.16 -18.02
N MET A 392 -9.15 -1.53 -18.26
CA MET A 392 -8.36 -1.75 -19.46
C MET A 392 -6.88 -1.92 -19.06
N ALA A 393 -6.47 -3.17 -18.79
CA ALA A 393 -5.12 -3.52 -18.36
C ALA A 393 -4.18 -3.72 -19.56
N ILE A 394 -4.02 -2.67 -20.36
CA ILE A 394 -3.30 -2.71 -21.63
C ILE A 394 -2.37 -1.49 -21.72
N THR A 395 -1.15 -1.73 -22.19
CA THR A 395 -0.16 -0.68 -22.41
C THR A 395 0.27 -0.61 -23.88
N ALA A 396 0.61 0.59 -24.36
CA ALA A 396 1.29 0.79 -25.63
C ALA A 396 2.77 1.10 -25.37
N GLU A 397 3.64 0.25 -25.88
CA GLU A 397 5.10 0.40 -25.69
C GLU A 397 5.74 1.58 -26.43
N ASP A 398 5.06 2.12 -27.46
CA ASP A 398 5.59 3.13 -28.37
C ASP A 398 5.21 4.57 -28.01
N CYS A 399 4.94 4.86 -26.75
CA CYS A 399 4.60 6.22 -26.35
C CYS A 399 5.82 7.14 -26.45
N GLU A 400 5.80 8.09 -27.38
CA GLU A 400 6.72 9.24 -27.31
C GLU A 400 6.48 9.95 -25.97
N LYS A 401 7.55 10.10 -25.22
CA LYS A 401 7.57 10.63 -23.85
C LYS A 401 6.63 11.83 -23.67
N GLY A 402 5.46 11.60 -23.10
CA GLY A 402 4.50 12.62 -22.72
C GLY A 402 3.65 13.22 -23.85
N LYS A 403 3.73 12.76 -25.10
CA LYS A 403 2.79 13.15 -26.15
C LYS A 403 1.48 12.36 -26.03
N PRO A 404 0.31 13.04 -26.00
CA PRO A 404 -0.96 12.35 -26.03
C PRO A 404 -1.13 11.59 -27.37
N SER A 405 -1.48 10.31 -27.30
CA SER A 405 -1.82 9.52 -28.48
C SER A 405 -3.26 9.77 -28.92
N SER A 406 -3.61 9.38 -30.15
CA SER A 406 -5.00 9.41 -30.61
C SER A 406 -5.89 8.49 -29.75
N TRP A 407 -5.31 7.48 -29.15
CA TRP A 407 -6.01 6.57 -28.22
C TRP A 407 -6.32 7.26 -26.90
N SER A 408 -5.35 7.90 -26.24
CA SER A 408 -5.61 8.69 -25.01
C SER A 408 -6.61 9.82 -25.27
N GLY A 409 -6.49 10.53 -26.41
CA GLY A 409 -7.48 11.54 -26.80
C GLY A 409 -8.89 10.96 -27.03
N SER A 410 -9.00 9.70 -27.46
CA SER A 410 -10.30 9.02 -27.59
C SER A 410 -10.90 8.69 -26.23
N ILE A 411 -10.08 8.26 -25.26
CA ILE A 411 -10.51 8.00 -23.89
C ILE A 411 -10.98 9.30 -23.22
N ASP A 412 -10.22 10.38 -23.35
CA ASP A 412 -10.60 11.70 -22.85
C ASP A 412 -11.93 12.18 -23.46
N SER A 413 -12.12 11.95 -24.76
CA SER A 413 -13.37 12.31 -25.45
C SER A 413 -14.57 11.50 -24.96
N ILE A 414 -14.41 10.22 -24.64
CA ILE A 414 -15.46 9.36 -24.09
C ILE A 414 -15.86 9.88 -22.72
N THR A 415 -14.89 10.03 -21.83
CA THR A 415 -15.14 10.49 -20.45
C THR A 415 -15.75 11.88 -20.36
N TYR A 416 -15.42 12.76 -21.30
CA TYR A 416 -15.98 14.12 -21.36
C TYR A 416 -17.42 14.15 -21.90
N ASN A 417 -17.72 13.33 -22.92
CA ASN A 417 -19.04 13.36 -23.59
C ASN A 417 -20.11 12.57 -22.83
N GLU A 418 -19.72 11.56 -22.08
CA GLU A 418 -20.63 10.67 -21.35
C GLU A 418 -21.13 11.28 -20.03
N GLY A 419 -20.67 12.48 -19.67
CA GLY A 419 -21.03 13.12 -18.42
C GLY A 419 -20.43 12.41 -17.20
N ASN A 420 -20.92 12.70 -16.00
CA ASN A 420 -20.34 12.25 -14.74
C ASN A 420 -20.49 10.75 -14.43
N ASP A 421 -20.99 9.94 -15.34
CA ASP A 421 -21.39 8.55 -15.09
C ASP A 421 -20.35 7.50 -15.50
N THR A 422 -19.26 7.90 -16.16
CA THR A 422 -18.18 6.98 -16.58
C THR A 422 -16.96 7.09 -15.67
N CYS A 423 -16.54 5.97 -15.10
CA CYS A 423 -15.32 5.89 -14.29
C CYS A 423 -14.28 5.00 -15.00
N TRP A 424 -13.11 5.57 -15.32
CA TRP A 424 -11.97 4.83 -15.83
C TRP A 424 -10.96 4.55 -14.73
N ARG A 425 -10.54 3.30 -14.60
CA ARG A 425 -9.40 2.89 -13.77
C ARG A 425 -8.40 2.12 -14.63
N ASN A 426 -7.18 2.58 -14.64
CA ASN A 426 -6.01 1.87 -15.19
C ASN A 426 -5.43 0.93 -14.14
#